data_405e40c05a9c6fff8b478002e6d5192c
#
_entry.id   405e40c05a9c6fff8b478002e6d5192c
#
_cell.length_a   1.000
_cell.length_b   1.000
_cell.length_c   1.000
_cell.angle_alpha   90.00
_cell.angle_beta   90.00
_cell.angle_gamma   90.00
#
_symmetry.space_group_name_H-M   'P 1'
#
loop_
_entity.id
_entity.type
_entity.pdbx_description
1 polymer ?
#
loop_
_entity_poly.entity_id
_entity_poly.type
_entity_poly.pdbx_seq_one_letter_code
_entity_poly.pdbx_strand_id
1 'polypeptide(L)'
;KESMLKLGEIAKKHELFIFSDEVYREFCYTDQPHFSAMHIPGIEENVILIDSVSKRYSLCGVRIGAIVSKNKAVMNAVLRFAQARLCSPAYGQIAAEGALATPKSYFEAVRAEYIKRRDFLIDSLNKMEGVYSPMPMGAFYTIASLPIDDSDKFAQWLLEDFQYEGQTVMVAPAAG
;
A
#
# COMPACT_ATOMS: atom_id res chain seq x y z
N LYS A 1 0.95 -16.44 1.69
CA LYS A 1 0.42 -17.29 0.60
C LYS A 1 -0.81 -18.08 1.05
N GLU A 2 -0.73 -18.82 2.16
CA GLU A 2 -1.83 -19.65 2.65
C GLU A 2 -3.13 -18.85 2.86
N SER A 3 -3.05 -17.69 3.53
CA SER A 3 -4.20 -16.81 3.74
C SER A 3 -4.85 -16.34 2.44
N MET A 4 -4.03 -16.08 1.40
CA MET A 4 -4.53 -15.70 0.08
C MET A 4 -5.27 -16.87 -0.61
N LEU A 5 -4.79 -18.09 -0.46
CA LEU A 5 -5.48 -19.28 -0.99
C LEU A 5 -6.82 -19.49 -0.29
N LYS A 6 -6.88 -19.34 1.05
CA LYS A 6 -8.15 -19.41 1.81
C LYS A 6 -9.14 -18.32 1.37
N LEU A 7 -8.65 -17.10 1.14
CA LEU A 7 -9.48 -16.01 0.59
C LEU A 7 -10.05 -16.38 -0.78
N GLY A 8 -9.24 -17.01 -1.62
CA GLY A 8 -9.68 -17.52 -2.92
C GLY A 8 -10.78 -18.57 -2.82
N GLU A 9 -10.69 -19.51 -1.88
CA GLU A 9 -11.75 -20.49 -1.63
C GLU A 9 -13.06 -19.83 -1.21
N ILE A 10 -13.00 -18.82 -0.33
CA ILE A 10 -14.18 -18.04 0.08
C ILE A 10 -14.76 -17.28 -1.12
N ALA A 11 -13.93 -16.59 -1.90
CA ALA A 11 -14.38 -15.86 -3.06
C ALA A 11 -15.05 -16.78 -4.10
N LYS A 12 -14.48 -17.95 -4.35
CA LYS A 12 -15.06 -18.95 -5.25
C LYS A 12 -16.40 -19.48 -4.73
N LYS A 13 -16.47 -19.81 -3.45
CA LYS A 13 -17.68 -20.37 -2.81
C LYS A 13 -18.86 -19.40 -2.84
N HIS A 14 -18.59 -18.11 -2.71
CA HIS A 14 -19.61 -17.07 -2.59
C HIS A 14 -19.70 -16.16 -3.82
N GLU A 15 -19.04 -16.53 -4.92
CA GLU A 15 -19.03 -15.77 -6.19
C GLU A 15 -18.63 -14.30 -6.01
N LEU A 16 -17.65 -14.05 -5.12
CA LEU A 16 -17.18 -12.71 -4.79
C LEU A 16 -16.04 -12.26 -5.72
N PHE A 17 -15.92 -10.96 -5.92
CA PHE A 17 -14.73 -10.34 -6.48
C PHE A 17 -13.72 -10.02 -5.39
N ILE A 18 -12.42 -10.18 -5.72
CA ILE A 18 -11.30 -9.75 -4.89
C ILE A 18 -10.69 -8.50 -5.53
N PHE A 19 -10.82 -7.36 -4.86
CA PHE A 19 -10.03 -6.17 -5.19
C PHE A 19 -8.72 -6.25 -4.43
N SER A 20 -7.62 -6.45 -5.15
CA SER A 20 -6.28 -6.57 -4.58
C SER A 20 -5.47 -5.33 -4.88
N ASP A 21 -5.30 -4.47 -3.87
CA ASP A 21 -4.38 -3.34 -3.96
C ASP A 21 -2.96 -3.83 -3.68
N GLU A 22 -2.13 -3.86 -4.73
CA GLU A 22 -0.77 -4.40 -4.67
C GLU A 22 0.31 -3.31 -4.84
N VAL A 23 -0.04 -2.04 -4.58
CA VAL A 23 0.89 -0.91 -4.76
C VAL A 23 2.14 -0.99 -3.89
N TYR A 24 2.10 -1.77 -2.79
CA TYR A 24 3.20 -1.97 -1.85
C TYR A 24 3.97 -3.27 -2.05
N ARG A 25 3.80 -3.99 -3.15
CA ARG A 25 4.40 -5.32 -3.36
C ARG A 25 5.92 -5.36 -3.29
N GLU A 26 6.61 -4.25 -3.53
CA GLU A 26 8.07 -4.16 -3.38
C GLU A 26 8.51 -3.93 -1.92
N PHE A 27 7.58 -3.55 -1.04
CA PHE A 27 7.82 -3.26 0.37
C PHE A 27 7.45 -4.46 1.24
N CYS A 28 7.91 -5.65 0.89
CA CYS A 28 7.78 -6.86 1.70
C CYS A 28 9.07 -7.07 2.51
N TYR A 29 8.92 -7.22 3.83
CA TYR A 29 10.03 -7.28 4.78
C TYR A 29 10.27 -8.69 5.33
N THR A 30 9.60 -9.68 4.77
CA THR A 30 9.76 -11.09 5.08
C THR A 30 10.66 -11.76 4.04
N ASP A 31 11.11 -12.99 4.34
CA ASP A 31 11.86 -13.83 3.38
C ASP A 31 10.96 -14.39 2.27
N GLN A 32 9.64 -14.27 2.42
CA GLN A 32 8.70 -14.72 1.41
C GLN A 32 8.43 -13.57 0.42
N PRO A 33 8.50 -13.84 -0.89
CA PRO A 33 8.14 -12.84 -1.89
C PRO A 33 6.63 -12.54 -1.83
N HIS A 34 6.27 -11.37 -2.31
CA HIS A 34 4.87 -10.99 -2.50
C HIS A 34 4.13 -12.06 -3.34
N PHE A 35 2.95 -12.46 -2.87
CA PHE A 35 2.07 -13.37 -3.58
C PHE A 35 0.85 -12.59 -4.10
N SER A 36 0.83 -12.35 -5.40
CA SER A 36 -0.28 -11.63 -6.04
C SER A 36 -1.58 -12.44 -6.02
N ALA A 37 -2.71 -11.76 -5.84
CA ALA A 37 -4.03 -12.36 -5.95
C ALA A 37 -4.28 -12.96 -7.36
N MET A 38 -3.63 -12.44 -8.38
CA MET A 38 -3.68 -13.00 -9.76
C MET A 38 -3.12 -14.43 -9.87
N HIS A 39 -2.39 -14.92 -8.86
CA HIS A 39 -1.87 -16.28 -8.80
C HIS A 39 -2.76 -17.25 -8.01
N ILE A 40 -3.93 -16.82 -7.54
CA ILE A 40 -4.89 -17.71 -6.88
C ILE A 40 -5.59 -18.54 -7.96
N PRO A 41 -5.48 -19.89 -7.93
CA PRO A 41 -6.04 -20.71 -9.00
C PRO A 41 -7.57 -20.80 -8.93
N GLY A 42 -8.21 -20.82 -10.10
CA GLY A 42 -9.65 -21.08 -10.23
C GLY A 42 -10.58 -19.93 -9.90
N ILE A 43 -10.03 -18.71 -9.71
CA ILE A 43 -10.77 -17.46 -9.54
C ILE A 43 -10.18 -16.32 -10.37
N GLU A 44 -9.50 -16.64 -11.44
CA GLU A 44 -8.75 -15.66 -12.25
C GLU A 44 -9.62 -14.52 -12.78
N GLU A 45 -10.90 -14.80 -13.06
CA GLU A 45 -11.86 -13.80 -13.52
C GLU A 45 -12.52 -13.01 -12.37
N ASN A 46 -12.33 -13.46 -11.14
CA ASN A 46 -12.84 -12.79 -9.95
C ASN A 46 -11.84 -11.80 -9.36
N VAL A 47 -10.59 -11.77 -9.84
CA VAL A 47 -9.56 -10.88 -9.32
C VAL A 47 -9.49 -9.59 -10.13
N ILE A 48 -9.50 -8.49 -9.41
CA ILE A 48 -9.27 -7.13 -9.91
C ILE A 48 -8.05 -6.58 -9.16
N LEU A 49 -6.90 -6.59 -9.82
CA LEU A 49 -5.66 -6.08 -9.27
C LEU A 49 -5.56 -4.58 -9.53
N ILE A 50 -5.18 -3.84 -8.51
CA ILE A 50 -4.90 -2.40 -8.56
C ILE A 50 -3.41 -2.21 -8.28
N ASP A 51 -2.73 -1.48 -9.15
CA ASP A 51 -1.31 -1.18 -9.03
C ASP A 51 -1.03 0.29 -9.40
N SER A 52 0.13 0.80 -9.00
CA SER A 52 0.55 2.17 -9.28
C SER A 52 2.08 2.29 -9.30
N VAL A 53 2.56 3.24 -10.09
CA VAL A 53 3.97 3.65 -10.07
C VAL A 53 4.33 4.49 -8.84
N SER A 54 3.32 4.96 -8.09
CA SER A 54 3.47 5.94 -7.01
C SER A 54 4.43 5.50 -5.92
N LYS A 55 4.31 4.27 -5.44
CA LYS A 55 5.09 3.77 -4.29
C LYS A 55 6.36 3.08 -4.76
N ARG A 56 6.24 2.14 -5.69
CA ARG A 56 7.34 1.36 -6.23
C ARG A 56 8.48 2.20 -6.80
N TYR A 57 8.16 3.24 -7.55
CA TYR A 57 9.14 4.07 -8.24
C TYR A 57 9.28 5.47 -7.64
N SER A 58 8.70 5.74 -6.47
CA SER A 58 8.66 7.08 -5.86
C SER A 58 8.07 8.16 -6.79
N LEU A 59 7.12 7.78 -7.64
CA LEU A 59 6.51 8.62 -8.67
C LEU A 59 5.05 9.01 -8.34
N CYS A 60 4.76 9.32 -7.07
CA CYS A 60 3.39 9.66 -6.65
C CYS A 60 2.82 10.90 -7.36
N GLY A 61 3.65 11.84 -7.76
CA GLY A 61 3.27 13.07 -8.45
C GLY A 61 2.84 12.88 -9.91
N VAL A 62 3.23 11.79 -10.58
CA VAL A 62 2.88 11.56 -12.00
C VAL A 62 1.46 11.05 -12.22
N ARG A 63 0.78 10.59 -11.16
CA ARG A 63 -0.62 10.17 -11.15
C ARG A 63 -0.95 9.04 -12.13
N ILE A 64 -0.13 8.00 -12.18
CA ILE A 64 -0.30 6.82 -13.03
C ILE A 64 -0.56 5.58 -12.16
N GLY A 65 -1.62 4.87 -12.49
CA GLY A 65 -1.98 3.58 -11.92
C GLY A 65 -2.56 2.68 -12.99
N ALA A 66 -2.79 1.42 -12.63
CA ALA A 66 -3.32 0.40 -13.51
C ALA A 66 -4.37 -0.46 -12.81
N ILE A 67 -5.38 -0.89 -13.55
CA ILE A 67 -6.30 -1.95 -13.17
C ILE A 67 -6.04 -3.13 -14.10
N VAL A 68 -5.89 -4.31 -13.53
CA VAL A 68 -5.62 -5.54 -14.27
C VAL A 68 -6.61 -6.62 -13.85
N SER A 69 -7.29 -7.24 -14.81
CA SER A 69 -8.17 -8.38 -14.58
C SER A 69 -8.25 -9.26 -15.83
N LYS A 70 -8.49 -10.54 -15.64
CA LYS A 70 -8.82 -11.45 -16.74
C LYS A 70 -10.32 -11.42 -17.12
N ASN A 71 -11.15 -10.80 -16.28
CA ASN A 71 -12.58 -10.64 -16.54
C ASN A 71 -12.84 -9.59 -17.64
N LYS A 72 -13.22 -10.04 -18.81
CA LYS A 72 -13.48 -9.18 -19.98
C LYS A 72 -14.63 -8.19 -19.76
N ALA A 73 -15.68 -8.59 -19.03
CA ALA A 73 -16.82 -7.72 -18.76
C ALA A 73 -16.40 -6.54 -17.86
N VAL A 74 -15.64 -6.83 -16.80
CA VAL A 74 -15.05 -5.82 -15.91
C VAL A 74 -14.14 -4.89 -16.71
N MET A 75 -13.20 -5.42 -17.51
CA MET A 75 -12.26 -4.60 -18.27
C MET A 75 -12.95 -3.72 -19.32
N ASN A 76 -14.03 -4.21 -19.95
CA ASN A 76 -14.84 -3.39 -20.87
C ASN A 76 -15.55 -2.23 -20.14
N ALA A 77 -16.05 -2.45 -18.93
CA ALA A 77 -16.64 -1.40 -18.10
C ALA A 77 -15.59 -0.37 -17.68
N VAL A 78 -14.44 -0.84 -17.18
CA VAL A 78 -13.30 0.01 -16.79
C VAL A 78 -12.83 0.87 -17.96
N LEU A 79 -12.75 0.29 -19.18
CA LEU A 79 -12.35 1.05 -20.36
C LEU A 79 -13.34 2.19 -20.68
N ARG A 80 -14.63 1.95 -20.56
CA ARG A 80 -15.65 3.00 -20.77
C ARG A 80 -15.52 4.15 -19.77
N PHE A 81 -15.27 3.83 -18.47
CA PHE A 81 -15.00 4.84 -17.45
C PHE A 81 -13.69 5.59 -17.72
N ALA A 82 -12.64 4.90 -18.15
CA ALA A 82 -11.37 5.52 -18.50
C ALA A 82 -11.52 6.47 -19.70
N GLN A 83 -12.31 6.10 -20.72
CA GLN A 83 -12.62 6.96 -21.85
C GLN A 83 -13.43 8.21 -21.45
N ALA A 84 -14.40 8.06 -20.55
CA ALA A 84 -15.17 9.20 -20.02
C ALA A 84 -14.31 10.17 -19.20
N ARG A 85 -13.34 9.64 -18.44
CA ARG A 85 -12.38 10.43 -17.66
C ARG A 85 -11.29 11.09 -18.52
N LEU A 86 -11.05 10.59 -19.72
CA LEU A 86 -9.92 10.88 -20.60
C LEU A 86 -8.61 10.23 -20.12
N CYS A 87 -7.54 10.39 -20.91
CA CYS A 87 -6.25 9.76 -20.63
C CYS A 87 -5.53 10.39 -19.42
N SER A 88 -4.66 9.62 -18.80
CA SER A 88 -3.73 10.13 -17.81
C SER A 88 -2.75 11.15 -18.43
N PRO A 89 -2.13 12.03 -17.63
CA PRO A 89 -1.19 13.03 -18.14
C PRO A 89 -0.08 12.41 -19.01
N ALA A 90 0.16 12.94 -20.21
CA ALA A 90 1.13 12.38 -21.15
C ALA A 90 2.56 12.30 -20.56
N TYR A 91 3.02 13.36 -19.88
CA TYR A 91 4.32 13.34 -19.20
C TYR A 91 4.39 12.27 -18.10
N GLY A 92 3.27 12.02 -17.40
CA GLY A 92 3.18 10.94 -16.42
C GLY A 92 3.32 9.56 -17.05
N GLN A 93 2.74 9.35 -18.24
CA GLN A 93 2.87 8.09 -18.98
C GLN A 93 4.31 7.85 -19.43
N ILE A 94 4.99 8.87 -19.99
CA ILE A 94 6.40 8.80 -20.38
C ILE A 94 7.30 8.51 -19.16
N ALA A 95 7.06 9.18 -18.03
CA ALA A 95 7.81 8.93 -16.81
C ALA A 95 7.59 7.51 -16.28
N ALA A 96 6.35 7.01 -16.34
CA ALA A 96 6.02 5.65 -15.92
C ALA A 96 6.66 4.59 -16.83
N GLU A 97 6.69 4.82 -18.15
CA GLU A 97 7.39 3.96 -19.10
C GLU A 97 8.89 3.92 -18.82
N GLY A 98 9.52 5.08 -18.63
CA GLY A 98 10.95 5.16 -18.25
C GLY A 98 11.25 4.45 -16.92
N ALA A 99 10.32 4.47 -15.97
CA ALA A 99 10.48 3.80 -14.68
C ALA A 99 10.56 2.26 -14.80
N LEU A 100 10.06 1.66 -15.88
CA LEU A 100 10.17 0.22 -16.11
C LEU A 100 11.62 -0.25 -16.28
N ALA A 101 12.53 0.64 -16.64
CA ALA A 101 13.96 0.36 -16.73
C ALA A 101 14.70 0.48 -15.38
N THR A 102 14.00 0.75 -14.28
CA THR A 102 14.61 0.89 -12.96
C THR A 102 15.33 -0.41 -12.55
N PRO A 103 16.62 -0.35 -12.20
CA PRO A 103 17.40 -1.55 -11.88
C PRO A 103 16.95 -2.17 -10.54
N LYS A 104 17.10 -3.48 -10.41
CA LYS A 104 16.74 -4.22 -9.21
C LYS A 104 17.43 -3.69 -7.94
N SER A 105 18.66 -3.22 -8.07
CA SER A 105 19.43 -2.61 -6.98
C SER A 105 18.76 -1.42 -6.32
N TYR A 106 17.96 -0.65 -7.08
CA TYR A 106 17.16 0.44 -6.52
C TYR A 106 16.14 -0.08 -5.50
N PHE A 107 15.37 -1.10 -5.86
CA PHE A 107 14.36 -1.69 -4.97
C PHE A 107 14.99 -2.32 -3.73
N GLU A 108 16.14 -2.98 -3.89
CA GLU A 108 16.90 -3.58 -2.79
C GLU A 108 17.39 -2.50 -1.82
N ALA A 109 17.93 -1.39 -2.32
CA ALA A 109 18.39 -0.27 -1.49
C ALA A 109 17.22 0.41 -0.76
N VAL A 110 16.11 0.68 -1.45
CA VAL A 110 14.90 1.26 -0.87
C VAL A 110 14.34 0.35 0.23
N ARG A 111 14.22 -0.94 -0.05
CA ARG A 111 13.75 -1.94 0.92
C ARG A 111 14.63 -1.96 2.17
N ALA A 112 15.94 -1.97 2.01
CA ALA A 112 16.89 -1.97 3.15
C ALA A 112 16.74 -0.72 4.01
N GLU A 113 16.59 0.46 3.39
CA GLU A 113 16.38 1.71 4.13
C GLU A 113 15.04 1.70 4.90
N TYR A 114 13.96 1.21 4.30
CA TYR A 114 12.67 1.12 4.99
C TYR A 114 12.66 0.08 6.12
N ILE A 115 13.39 -1.02 6.00
CA ILE A 115 13.58 -1.96 7.11
C ILE A 115 14.25 -1.25 8.28
N LYS A 116 15.33 -0.51 8.04
CA LYS A 116 16.03 0.25 9.07
C LYS A 116 15.13 1.28 9.78
N ARG A 117 14.34 2.03 9.01
CA ARG A 117 13.39 3.01 9.56
C ARG A 117 12.29 2.34 10.36
N ARG A 118 11.73 1.25 9.84
CA ARG A 118 10.71 0.44 10.52
C ARG A 118 11.22 -0.04 11.89
N ASP A 119 12.37 -0.69 11.88
CA ASP A 119 12.93 -1.29 13.10
C ASP A 119 13.18 -0.21 14.16
N PHE A 120 13.79 0.91 13.77
CA PHE A 120 13.99 2.04 14.67
C PHE A 120 12.67 2.60 15.24
N LEU A 121 11.66 2.80 14.37
CA LEU A 121 10.36 3.34 14.79
C LEU A 121 9.63 2.40 15.74
N ILE A 122 9.53 1.13 15.40
CA ILE A 122 8.78 0.15 16.20
C ILE A 122 9.48 -0.11 17.54
N ASP A 123 10.80 -0.24 17.54
CA ASP A 123 11.58 -0.39 18.76
C ASP A 123 11.46 0.84 19.68
N SER A 124 11.39 2.04 19.10
CA SER A 124 11.23 3.28 19.86
C SER A 124 9.83 3.41 20.45
N LEU A 125 8.79 3.14 19.67
CA LEU A 125 7.40 3.18 20.12
C LEU A 125 7.17 2.17 21.26
N ASN A 126 7.61 0.94 21.09
CA ASN A 126 7.37 -0.12 22.07
C ASN A 126 8.20 0.00 23.37
N LYS A 127 9.12 0.98 23.45
CA LYS A 127 9.80 1.36 24.70
C LYS A 127 9.01 2.37 25.52
N MET A 128 8.00 3.02 24.94
CA MET A 128 7.18 3.99 25.64
C MET A 128 6.10 3.27 26.45
N GLU A 129 5.90 3.68 27.70
CA GLU A 129 4.88 3.09 28.58
C GLU A 129 3.47 3.28 28.00
N GLY A 130 2.71 2.20 27.95
CA GLY A 130 1.32 2.21 27.41
C GLY A 130 1.22 2.27 25.89
N VAL A 131 2.33 2.28 25.15
CA VAL A 131 2.36 2.29 23.69
C VAL A 131 2.68 0.91 23.15
N TYR A 132 1.93 0.48 22.13
CA TYR A 132 2.19 -0.76 21.42
C TYR A 132 2.00 -0.59 19.91
N SER A 133 2.98 -1.03 19.14
CA SER A 133 2.90 -1.12 17.68
C SER A 133 3.40 -2.49 17.23
N PRO A 134 2.59 -3.26 16.47
CA PRO A 134 3.05 -4.54 15.92
C PRO A 134 4.13 -4.31 14.86
N MET A 135 5.06 -5.26 14.71
CA MET A 135 6.08 -5.21 13.67
C MET A 135 5.45 -5.38 12.29
N PRO A 136 5.46 -4.36 11.40
CA PRO A 136 4.92 -4.48 10.06
C PRO A 136 5.75 -5.44 9.19
N MET A 137 5.07 -6.33 8.49
CA MET A 137 5.71 -7.26 7.55
C MET A 137 5.77 -6.71 6.11
N GLY A 138 5.16 -5.56 5.88
CA GLY A 138 5.14 -4.89 4.57
C GLY A 138 4.65 -3.45 4.66
N ALA A 139 4.58 -2.77 3.53
CA ALA A 139 4.25 -1.34 3.38
C ALA A 139 5.25 -0.43 4.14
N PHE A 140 4.95 0.86 4.25
CA PHE A 140 5.78 1.81 5.00
C PHE A 140 4.95 2.66 5.97
N TYR A 141 3.93 2.06 6.53
CA TYR A 141 3.14 2.62 7.62
C TYR A 141 2.88 1.54 8.68
N THR A 142 2.55 1.98 9.87
CA THR A 142 2.17 1.12 10.98
C THR A 142 1.00 1.72 11.73
N ILE A 143 0.37 0.91 12.58
CA ILE A 143 -0.64 1.34 13.53
C ILE A 143 -0.02 1.24 14.92
N ALA A 144 -0.21 2.25 15.75
CA ALA A 144 0.20 2.24 17.13
C ALA A 144 -1.02 2.44 18.04
N SER A 145 -1.13 1.62 19.07
CA SER A 145 -2.02 1.87 20.20
C SER A 145 -1.31 2.83 21.16
N LEU A 146 -1.97 3.93 21.47
CA LEU A 146 -1.44 4.96 22.37
C LEU A 146 -2.36 5.08 23.60
N PRO A 147 -1.85 5.50 24.77
CA PRO A 147 -2.65 5.72 25.98
C PRO A 147 -3.43 7.06 25.90
N ILE A 148 -4.31 7.16 24.91
CA ILE A 148 -5.12 8.34 24.61
C ILE A 148 -6.60 7.94 24.46
N ASP A 149 -7.52 8.85 24.76
CA ASP A 149 -8.96 8.61 24.70
C ASP A 149 -9.55 8.85 23.30
N ASP A 150 -8.93 9.74 22.51
CA ASP A 150 -9.49 10.23 21.25
C ASP A 150 -8.34 10.49 20.25
N SER A 151 -8.27 9.70 19.22
CA SER A 151 -7.18 9.78 18.21
C SER A 151 -7.31 11.04 17.33
N ASP A 152 -8.53 11.54 17.07
CA ASP A 152 -8.73 12.75 16.27
C ASP A 152 -8.25 13.98 17.04
N LYS A 153 -8.64 14.11 18.31
CA LYS A 153 -8.16 15.19 19.17
C LYS A 153 -6.65 15.15 19.38
N PHE A 154 -6.09 13.95 19.51
CA PHE A 154 -4.62 13.80 19.61
C PHE A 154 -3.92 14.24 18.34
N ALA A 155 -4.39 13.81 17.16
CA ALA A 155 -3.84 14.24 15.88
C ALA A 155 -3.94 15.75 15.69
N GLN A 156 -5.09 16.36 16.07
CA GLN A 156 -5.28 17.80 16.02
C GLN A 156 -4.32 18.52 16.96
N TRP A 157 -4.20 18.09 18.20
CA TRP A 157 -3.28 18.67 19.19
C TRP A 157 -1.82 18.65 18.73
N LEU A 158 -1.38 17.55 18.10
CA LEU A 158 -0.03 17.45 17.51
C LEU A 158 0.22 18.52 16.46
N LEU A 159 -0.79 18.93 15.71
CA LEU A 159 -0.65 19.91 14.62
C LEU A 159 -0.78 21.36 15.12
N GLU A 160 -1.63 21.61 16.11
CA GLU A 160 -2.00 22.97 16.53
C GLU A 160 -1.20 23.45 17.74
N ASP A 161 -0.93 22.56 18.71
CA ASP A 161 -0.42 22.95 20.02
C ASP A 161 0.96 22.36 20.35
N PHE A 162 1.22 21.11 19.91
CA PHE A 162 2.45 20.41 20.30
C PHE A 162 3.65 20.86 19.46
N GLN A 163 4.73 21.20 20.17
CA GLN A 163 6.05 21.41 19.56
C GLN A 163 7.17 20.88 20.48
N TYR A 164 8.13 20.24 19.87
CA TYR A 164 9.39 19.88 20.50
C TYR A 164 10.55 20.38 19.62
N GLU A 165 11.38 21.26 20.15
CA GLU A 165 12.48 21.92 19.40
C GLU A 165 12.02 22.57 18.07
N GLY A 166 10.82 23.14 18.04
CA GLY A 166 10.24 23.76 16.85
C GLY A 166 9.72 22.77 15.81
N GLN A 167 9.57 21.49 16.16
CA GLN A 167 9.09 20.43 15.28
C GLN A 167 7.86 19.76 15.87
N THR A 168 7.02 19.22 15.00
CA THR A 168 5.89 18.37 15.38
C THR A 168 5.84 17.11 14.52
N VAL A 169 4.96 16.19 14.88
CA VAL A 169 4.71 14.94 14.15
C VAL A 169 3.29 14.93 13.62
N MET A 170 3.11 14.58 12.36
CA MET A 170 1.80 14.30 11.78
C MET A 170 1.47 12.81 11.87
N VAL A 171 0.30 12.51 12.42
CA VAL A 171 -0.27 11.16 12.43
C VAL A 171 -1.67 11.17 11.83
N ALA A 172 -2.08 10.08 11.22
CA ALA A 172 -3.46 9.90 10.81
C ALA A 172 -4.24 9.30 11.99
N PRO A 173 -5.39 9.88 12.39
CA PRO A 173 -6.25 9.25 13.39
C PRO A 173 -6.79 7.93 12.84
N ALA A 174 -6.98 6.95 13.73
CA ALA A 174 -7.51 5.64 13.38
C ALA A 174 -8.99 5.48 13.81
N ALA A 175 -9.68 6.59 13.96
CA ALA A 175 -11.12 6.60 14.18
C ALA A 175 -11.82 6.37 12.84
N GLY A 176 -12.40 5.16 12.66
CA GLY A 176 -13.13 4.75 11.47
C GLY A 176 -14.17 3.70 11.82
#